data_cbf1663fd87b01d121a637056463e1b7
#
_entry.id   cbf1663fd87b01d121a637056463e1b7
#
_cell.length_a   1.000
_cell.length_b   1.000
_cell.length_c   1.000
_cell.angle_alpha   90.00
_cell.angle_beta   90.00
_cell.angle_gamma   90.00
#
_symmetry.space_group_name_H-M   'P 1'
#
loop_
_entity.id
_entity.type
_entity.pdbx_description
1 polymer ?
#
loop_
_entity_poly.entity_id
_entity_poly.type
_entity_poly.pdbx_seq_one_letter_code
_entity_poly.pdbx_strand_id
1 'polypeptide(L)'
;MNLTYYEIYTMKGQRYILRQKLVTFALRNGIKPTIKAFCCSRNTVRKWIRRYKPGKPSTLNELSRRPHHCPHKTPVNIERRVVHLKKVTGFGAERLKEEFDITCSIGAIKRIAKQHNLVTARKRKHKTKKDLREVKKNWNLFGQLSVDTKHLYDIPYYWPQMMKLGLPKYQYTAREIVSGITFTGYADELSKTYSCLLAERVSAHLAWHGISLDKLEWQSDNGSEFLEHQKDRGFPSLVRSLGSDHHYIPVKAHTWQSDVETVHRLVEDEFFDRELFDSKTDFWKKITIYWYYFNIARPNRHKEKKTPLQIILEKNTAIIKSIATWQPLDLPRTLSLYTPNYYPTKGGHDLPVHPSVQPGSDVPTSAFPSTHGCAVP
;
A
#
# COMPACT_ATOMS: atom_id res chain seq x y z
N MET A 1 -28.95 21.81 -46.24
CA MET A 1 -29.66 20.81 -45.40
C MET A 1 -30.29 21.55 -44.22
N ASN A 2 -31.61 21.57 -44.10
CA ASN A 2 -32.28 22.14 -42.93
C ASN A 2 -32.32 21.07 -41.84
N LEU A 3 -31.36 21.15 -40.90
CA LEU A 3 -31.33 20.26 -39.73
C LEU A 3 -32.55 20.50 -38.86
N THR A 4 -33.23 19.43 -38.44
CA THR A 4 -34.36 19.50 -37.53
C THR A 4 -33.89 19.90 -36.10
N TYR A 5 -34.80 20.36 -35.24
CA TYR A 5 -34.53 20.67 -33.86
C TYR A 5 -33.87 19.49 -33.16
N TYR A 6 -34.31 18.25 -33.41
CA TYR A 6 -33.79 17.04 -32.74
C TYR A 6 -32.39 16.66 -33.21
N GLU A 7 -32.07 16.89 -34.50
CA GLU A 7 -30.71 16.67 -35.02
C GLU A 7 -29.70 17.64 -34.39
N ILE A 8 -30.05 18.93 -34.33
CA ILE A 8 -29.21 19.94 -33.65
C ILE A 8 -29.14 19.67 -32.15
N TYR A 9 -30.24 19.17 -31.57
CA TYR A 9 -30.31 18.84 -30.15
C TYR A 9 -29.34 17.71 -29.71
N THR A 10 -29.02 16.79 -30.60
CA THR A 10 -28.05 15.72 -30.34
C THR A 10 -26.60 16.21 -30.38
N MET A 11 -26.31 17.34 -31.01
CA MET A 11 -24.98 17.93 -31.08
C MET A 11 -24.56 18.46 -29.69
N LYS A 12 -23.42 17.97 -29.16
CA LYS A 12 -22.89 18.41 -27.88
C LYS A 12 -22.57 19.91 -27.89
N GLY A 13 -23.03 20.64 -26.87
CA GLY A 13 -22.72 22.07 -26.67
C GLY A 13 -23.70 23.07 -27.22
N GLN A 14 -24.54 22.72 -28.21
CA GLN A 14 -25.44 23.67 -28.84
C GLN A 14 -26.87 23.70 -28.27
N ARG A 15 -27.21 22.82 -27.36
CA ARG A 15 -28.57 22.67 -26.81
C ARG A 15 -29.12 23.95 -26.17
N TYR A 16 -28.30 24.65 -25.43
CA TYR A 16 -28.67 25.89 -24.75
C TYR A 16 -28.97 27.01 -25.74
N ILE A 17 -28.06 27.22 -26.72
CA ILE A 17 -28.19 28.26 -27.78
C ILE A 17 -29.42 27.98 -28.60
N LEU A 18 -29.68 26.74 -28.99
CA LEU A 18 -30.87 26.35 -29.75
C LEU A 18 -32.17 26.68 -28.96
N ARG A 19 -32.22 26.41 -27.67
CA ARG A 19 -33.39 26.72 -26.84
C ARG A 19 -33.60 28.24 -26.70
N GLN A 20 -32.51 28.98 -26.53
CA GLN A 20 -32.57 30.45 -26.49
C GLN A 20 -33.11 31.00 -27.78
N LYS A 21 -32.60 30.59 -28.95
CA LYS A 21 -33.10 31.01 -30.27
C LYS A 21 -34.56 30.62 -30.44
N LEU A 22 -34.97 29.40 -30.08
CA LEU A 22 -36.36 28.94 -30.16
C LEU A 22 -37.30 29.81 -29.31
N VAL A 23 -36.94 30.10 -28.07
CA VAL A 23 -37.79 30.92 -27.18
C VAL A 23 -37.86 32.36 -27.68
N THR A 24 -36.74 32.97 -28.06
CA THR A 24 -36.74 34.34 -28.59
C THR A 24 -37.58 34.47 -29.86
N PHE A 25 -37.48 33.49 -30.77
CA PHE A 25 -38.29 33.45 -31.96
C PHE A 25 -39.78 33.25 -31.63
N ALA A 26 -40.09 32.37 -30.70
CA ALA A 26 -41.47 32.09 -30.29
C ALA A 26 -42.16 33.27 -29.58
N LEU A 27 -41.44 34.07 -28.84
CA LEU A 27 -41.95 35.29 -28.21
C LEU A 27 -42.24 36.40 -29.19
N ARG A 28 -41.51 36.44 -30.32
CA ARG A 28 -41.72 37.44 -31.41
C ARG A 28 -42.80 37.02 -32.39
N ASN A 29 -42.80 35.77 -32.83
CA ASN A 29 -43.57 35.30 -33.98
C ASN A 29 -44.71 34.31 -33.60
N GLY A 30 -44.80 33.94 -32.33
CA GLY A 30 -45.81 32.99 -31.84
C GLY A 30 -45.44 31.52 -32.07
N ILE A 31 -46.28 30.63 -31.54
CA ILE A 31 -46.00 29.20 -31.50
C ILE A 31 -46.03 28.51 -32.85
N LYS A 32 -47.04 28.80 -33.69
CA LYS A 32 -47.22 28.13 -34.99
C LYS A 32 -46.04 28.34 -35.94
N PRO A 33 -45.55 29.58 -36.18
CA PRO A 33 -44.36 29.82 -36.99
C PRO A 33 -43.11 29.16 -36.43
N THR A 34 -42.95 29.13 -35.10
CA THR A 34 -41.80 28.50 -34.43
C THR A 34 -41.75 27.00 -34.70
N ILE A 35 -42.91 26.32 -34.68
CA ILE A 35 -42.98 24.89 -35.01
C ILE A 35 -42.44 24.62 -36.41
N LYS A 36 -42.83 25.45 -37.37
CA LYS A 36 -42.36 25.32 -38.77
C LYS A 36 -40.86 25.64 -38.88
N ALA A 37 -40.41 26.74 -38.26
CA ALA A 37 -39.00 27.20 -38.36
C ALA A 37 -38.01 26.26 -37.69
N PHE A 38 -38.37 25.64 -36.56
CA PHE A 38 -37.50 24.77 -35.80
C PHE A 38 -37.81 23.28 -35.98
N CYS A 39 -38.79 22.90 -36.81
CA CYS A 39 -39.20 21.51 -37.06
C CYS A 39 -39.37 20.71 -35.75
N CYS A 40 -40.09 21.26 -34.79
CA CYS A 40 -40.27 20.64 -33.48
C CYS A 40 -41.75 20.61 -33.06
N SER A 41 -42.08 19.83 -32.05
CA SER A 41 -43.46 19.70 -31.55
C SER A 41 -43.95 20.96 -30.83
N ARG A 42 -45.26 21.20 -30.85
CA ARG A 42 -45.93 22.28 -30.11
C ARG A 42 -45.60 22.20 -28.61
N ASN A 43 -45.52 20.99 -28.05
CA ASN A 43 -45.22 20.78 -26.66
C ASN A 43 -43.78 21.18 -26.31
N THR A 44 -42.84 20.96 -27.22
CA THR A 44 -41.43 21.41 -27.05
C THR A 44 -41.35 22.94 -26.95
N VAL A 45 -42.05 23.67 -27.86
CA VAL A 45 -42.08 25.13 -27.83
C VAL A 45 -42.70 25.64 -26.52
N ARG A 46 -43.88 25.12 -26.16
CA ARG A 46 -44.58 25.50 -24.88
C ARG A 46 -43.73 25.20 -23.65
N LYS A 47 -43.06 24.04 -23.62
CA LYS A 47 -42.16 23.64 -22.52
C LYS A 47 -41.08 24.69 -22.30
N TRP A 48 -40.41 25.13 -23.34
CA TRP A 48 -39.29 26.06 -23.21
C TRP A 48 -39.77 27.48 -22.93
N ILE A 49 -40.88 27.96 -23.50
CA ILE A 49 -41.50 29.26 -23.15
C ILE A 49 -41.87 29.28 -21.65
N ARG A 50 -42.52 28.21 -21.13
CA ARG A 50 -42.93 28.11 -19.72
C ARG A 50 -41.73 28.15 -18.76
N ARG A 51 -40.60 27.59 -19.18
CA ARG A 51 -39.36 27.56 -18.35
C ARG A 51 -38.54 28.84 -18.43
N TYR A 52 -38.69 29.57 -19.49
CA TYR A 52 -37.93 30.80 -19.70
C TYR A 52 -38.31 31.90 -18.74
N LYS A 53 -37.28 32.46 -18.07
CA LYS A 53 -37.41 33.67 -17.24
C LYS A 53 -36.45 34.72 -17.78
N PRO A 54 -36.91 35.96 -18.16
CA PRO A 54 -36.05 37.05 -18.56
C PRO A 54 -34.94 37.30 -17.51
N GLY A 55 -33.72 37.54 -17.95
CA GLY A 55 -32.58 37.78 -17.06
C GLY A 55 -31.99 36.54 -16.34
N LYS A 56 -32.61 35.34 -16.46
CA LYS A 56 -32.11 34.09 -15.87
C LYS A 56 -31.86 33.02 -16.92
N PRO A 57 -30.74 33.09 -17.68
CA PRO A 57 -30.43 32.14 -18.74
C PRO A 57 -30.36 30.67 -18.26
N SER A 58 -29.98 30.41 -17.02
CA SER A 58 -29.90 29.08 -16.45
C SER A 58 -31.22 28.28 -16.47
N THR A 59 -32.35 28.94 -16.63
CA THR A 59 -33.67 28.27 -16.74
C THR A 59 -33.83 27.40 -17.98
N LEU A 60 -33.02 27.63 -19.04
CA LEU A 60 -32.96 26.83 -20.25
C LEU A 60 -31.99 25.66 -20.21
N ASN A 61 -31.25 25.49 -19.07
CA ASN A 61 -30.39 24.36 -18.88
C ASN A 61 -31.18 23.05 -18.61
N GLU A 62 -30.49 21.91 -18.78
CA GLU A 62 -31.07 20.63 -18.41
C GLU A 62 -31.30 20.58 -16.89
N LEU A 63 -32.47 20.12 -16.49
CA LEU A 63 -32.75 19.77 -15.11
C LEU A 63 -32.14 18.39 -14.79
N SER A 64 -31.74 18.21 -13.56
CA SER A 64 -31.29 16.89 -13.10
C SER A 64 -32.42 15.86 -13.30
N ARG A 65 -32.05 14.71 -13.86
CA ARG A 65 -32.95 13.55 -14.01
C ARG A 65 -32.88 12.61 -12.81
N ARG A 66 -32.11 12.99 -11.76
CA ARG A 66 -32.01 12.17 -10.56
C ARG A 66 -33.37 12.14 -9.84
N PRO A 67 -33.77 10.98 -9.32
CA PRO A 67 -34.95 10.88 -8.49
C PRO A 67 -34.80 11.80 -7.26
N HIS A 68 -35.87 12.45 -6.84
CA HIS A 68 -35.87 13.29 -5.63
C HIS A 68 -35.74 12.43 -4.36
N HIS A 69 -36.19 11.18 -4.41
CA HIS A 69 -36.10 10.22 -3.33
C HIS A 69 -35.48 8.91 -3.84
N CYS A 70 -34.48 8.39 -3.13
CA CYS A 70 -33.83 7.11 -3.40
C CYS A 70 -33.92 6.25 -2.13
N PRO A 71 -34.90 5.33 -2.02
CA PRO A 71 -35.10 4.50 -0.82
C PRO A 71 -33.88 3.66 -0.44
N HIS A 72 -33.12 3.23 -1.44
CA HIS A 72 -31.90 2.41 -1.26
C HIS A 72 -30.60 3.22 -1.17
N LYS A 73 -30.69 4.52 -0.90
CA LYS A 73 -29.49 5.32 -0.66
C LYS A 73 -28.84 4.91 0.65
N THR A 74 -27.52 4.74 0.63
CA THR A 74 -26.74 4.46 1.84
C THR A 74 -27.04 5.50 2.92
N PRO A 75 -27.35 5.10 4.16
CA PRO A 75 -27.61 6.03 5.27
C PRO A 75 -26.43 7.00 5.48
N VAL A 76 -26.75 8.22 5.91
CA VAL A 76 -25.78 9.32 6.04
C VAL A 76 -24.68 9.01 7.06
N ASN A 77 -25.00 8.30 8.14
CA ASN A 77 -24.04 7.86 9.14
C ASN A 77 -22.98 6.90 8.54
N ILE A 78 -23.42 5.93 7.72
CA ILE A 78 -22.50 5.01 7.02
C ILE A 78 -21.67 5.76 5.99
N GLU A 79 -22.29 6.69 5.24
CA GLU A 79 -21.56 7.52 4.27
C GLU A 79 -20.45 8.34 4.96
N ARG A 80 -20.76 9.01 6.08
CA ARG A 80 -19.77 9.75 6.89
C ARG A 80 -18.65 8.85 7.40
N ARG A 81 -18.98 7.65 7.90
CA ARG A 81 -18.01 6.66 8.37
C ARG A 81 -17.06 6.23 7.25
N VAL A 82 -17.60 5.94 6.05
CA VAL A 82 -16.79 5.58 4.87
C VAL A 82 -15.86 6.72 4.47
N VAL A 83 -16.36 7.96 4.44
CA VAL A 83 -15.56 9.15 4.10
C VAL A 83 -14.44 9.36 5.10
N HIS A 84 -14.73 9.28 6.39
CA HIS A 84 -13.73 9.41 7.46
C HIS A 84 -12.64 8.34 7.32
N LEU A 85 -13.02 7.07 7.30
CA LEU A 85 -12.09 5.95 7.17
C LEU A 85 -11.25 6.04 5.90
N LYS A 86 -11.87 6.43 4.77
CA LYS A 86 -11.15 6.60 3.50
C LYS A 86 -10.12 7.73 3.55
N LYS A 87 -10.38 8.82 4.26
CA LYS A 87 -9.44 9.93 4.47
C LYS A 87 -8.27 9.52 5.36
N VAL A 88 -8.55 8.84 6.46
CA VAL A 88 -7.54 8.42 7.44
C VAL A 88 -6.65 7.31 6.88
N THR A 89 -7.24 6.25 6.34
CA THR A 89 -6.50 5.05 5.93
C THR A 89 -6.08 5.04 4.47
N GLY A 90 -6.83 5.72 3.58
CA GLY A 90 -6.66 5.65 2.13
C GLY A 90 -6.98 4.29 1.50
N PHE A 91 -7.46 3.33 2.26
CA PHE A 91 -7.68 1.96 1.82
C PHE A 91 -8.67 1.83 0.65
N GLY A 92 -8.54 0.75 -0.12
CA GLY A 92 -9.49 0.38 -1.17
C GLY A 92 -10.86 -0.01 -0.59
N ALA A 93 -11.91 0.05 -1.41
CA ALA A 93 -13.28 -0.22 -0.95
C ALA A 93 -13.48 -1.63 -0.36
N GLU A 94 -12.79 -2.62 -0.91
CA GLU A 94 -12.83 -4.01 -0.43
C GLU A 94 -12.21 -4.11 0.96
N ARG A 95 -11.01 -3.55 1.12
CA ARG A 95 -10.29 -3.54 2.40
C ARG A 95 -11.04 -2.75 3.48
N LEU A 96 -11.63 -1.59 3.13
CA LEU A 96 -12.48 -0.83 4.05
C LEU A 96 -13.66 -1.67 4.55
N LYS A 97 -14.31 -2.43 3.67
CA LYS A 97 -15.42 -3.28 4.05
C LYS A 97 -15.00 -4.41 4.99
N GLU A 98 -13.87 -5.05 4.71
CA GLU A 98 -13.38 -6.22 5.44
C GLU A 98 -12.79 -5.85 6.81
N GLU A 99 -11.98 -4.79 6.89
CA GLU A 99 -11.31 -4.42 8.14
C GLU A 99 -12.18 -3.64 9.12
N PHE A 100 -13.16 -2.90 8.61
CA PHE A 100 -14.03 -2.06 9.46
C PHE A 100 -15.49 -2.52 9.51
N ASP A 101 -15.77 -3.70 8.99
CA ASP A 101 -17.10 -4.33 8.96
C ASP A 101 -18.21 -3.36 8.51
N ILE A 102 -17.98 -2.70 7.36
CA ILE A 102 -18.94 -1.73 6.83
C ILE A 102 -20.12 -2.47 6.19
N THR A 103 -21.30 -2.21 6.69
CA THR A 103 -22.55 -2.92 6.29
C THR A 103 -22.96 -2.68 4.84
N CYS A 104 -22.54 -1.58 4.19
CA CYS A 104 -22.92 -1.33 2.81
C CYS A 104 -22.06 -2.12 1.79
N SER A 105 -22.56 -2.23 0.55
CA SER A 105 -21.87 -2.96 -0.51
C SER A 105 -20.57 -2.26 -0.95
N ILE A 106 -19.61 -3.03 -1.47
CA ILE A 106 -18.36 -2.51 -2.06
C ILE A 106 -18.64 -1.46 -3.15
N GLY A 107 -19.72 -1.69 -3.95
CA GLY A 107 -20.16 -0.73 -4.97
C GLY A 107 -20.62 0.61 -4.37
N ALA A 108 -21.29 0.57 -3.21
CA ALA A 108 -21.69 1.77 -2.49
C ALA A 108 -20.46 2.53 -1.95
N ILE A 109 -19.48 1.84 -1.37
CA ILE A 109 -18.24 2.44 -0.90
C ILE A 109 -17.47 3.12 -2.06
N LYS A 110 -17.34 2.43 -3.21
CA LYS A 110 -16.70 3.00 -4.42
C LYS A 110 -17.42 4.26 -4.91
N ARG A 111 -18.77 4.27 -4.90
CA ARG A 111 -19.58 5.42 -5.29
C ARG A 111 -19.41 6.59 -4.33
N ILE A 112 -19.44 6.35 -3.02
CA ILE A 112 -19.21 7.37 -1.98
C ILE A 112 -17.82 7.99 -2.14
N ALA A 113 -16.79 7.16 -2.25
CA ALA A 113 -15.41 7.64 -2.46
C ALA A 113 -15.28 8.51 -3.72
N LYS A 114 -15.93 8.14 -4.82
CA LYS A 114 -15.94 8.95 -6.05
C LYS A 114 -16.69 10.27 -5.88
N GLN A 115 -17.84 10.25 -5.19
CA GLN A 115 -18.67 11.43 -4.95
C GLN A 115 -17.94 12.49 -4.11
N HIS A 116 -17.10 12.04 -3.17
CA HIS A 116 -16.30 12.91 -2.30
C HIS A 116 -14.87 13.16 -2.81
N ASN A 117 -14.57 12.84 -4.08
CA ASN A 117 -13.25 13.00 -4.70
C ASN A 117 -12.10 12.31 -3.95
N LEU A 118 -12.38 11.19 -3.27
CA LEU A 118 -11.40 10.43 -2.50
C LEU A 118 -10.76 9.27 -3.30
N VAL A 119 -10.92 9.27 -4.61
CA VAL A 119 -10.34 8.25 -5.50
C VAL A 119 -9.04 8.78 -6.10
N THR A 120 -7.93 8.20 -5.68
CA THR A 120 -6.62 8.48 -6.28
C THR A 120 -6.49 7.73 -7.60
N ALA A 121 -6.16 8.43 -8.67
CA ALA A 121 -5.92 7.79 -9.97
C ALA A 121 -4.62 6.99 -9.92
N ARG A 122 -4.72 5.66 -10.01
CA ARG A 122 -3.54 4.80 -10.14
C ARG A 122 -2.98 4.87 -11.55
N LYS A 123 -1.69 5.18 -11.69
CA LYS A 123 -0.97 4.96 -12.93
C LYS A 123 -0.98 3.46 -13.24
N ARG A 124 -1.57 3.06 -14.38
CA ARG A 124 -1.57 1.65 -14.81
C ARG A 124 -0.15 1.25 -15.18
N LYS A 125 0.44 0.31 -14.44
CA LYS A 125 1.65 -0.39 -14.88
C LYS A 125 1.28 -1.45 -15.92
N HIS A 126 2.20 -1.77 -16.83
CA HIS A 126 2.01 -2.85 -17.81
C HIS A 126 1.71 -4.19 -17.10
N LYS A 127 0.90 -5.03 -17.74
CA LYS A 127 0.54 -6.37 -17.22
C LYS A 127 1.81 -7.19 -16.99
N THR A 128 2.04 -7.59 -15.75
CA THR A 128 3.05 -8.59 -15.40
C THR A 128 2.65 -9.95 -15.98
N LYS A 129 3.59 -10.71 -16.52
CA LYS A 129 3.34 -12.06 -17.03
C LYS A 129 2.76 -12.95 -15.92
N LYS A 130 1.68 -13.66 -16.21
CA LYS A 130 0.97 -14.53 -15.25
C LYS A 130 1.83 -15.69 -14.75
N ASP A 131 2.80 -16.13 -15.57
CA ASP A 131 3.60 -17.33 -15.38
C ASP A 131 4.43 -17.35 -14.09
N LEU A 132 5.01 -16.20 -13.70
CA LEU A 132 5.80 -16.10 -12.46
C LEU A 132 4.96 -16.31 -11.19
N ARG A 133 3.68 -15.95 -11.20
CA ARG A 133 2.81 -16.16 -10.02
C ARG A 133 2.46 -17.63 -9.83
N GLU A 134 2.30 -18.37 -10.91
CA GLU A 134 2.01 -19.80 -10.86
C GLU A 134 3.24 -20.59 -10.43
N VAL A 135 4.41 -20.23 -10.94
CA VAL A 135 5.69 -20.81 -10.49
C VAL A 135 5.89 -20.62 -8.99
N LYS A 136 5.67 -19.39 -8.49
CA LYS A 136 5.84 -19.07 -7.06
C LYS A 136 4.85 -19.77 -6.12
N LYS A 137 3.69 -20.25 -6.63
CA LYS A 137 2.74 -21.02 -5.80
C LYS A 137 3.30 -22.38 -5.38
N ASN A 138 4.18 -22.95 -6.19
CA ASN A 138 4.78 -24.26 -5.96
C ASN A 138 6.06 -24.21 -5.10
N TRP A 139 6.47 -23.01 -4.67
CA TRP A 139 7.67 -22.88 -3.85
C TRP A 139 7.42 -23.32 -2.42
N ASN A 140 8.45 -23.83 -1.78
CA ASN A 140 8.41 -24.23 -0.39
C ASN A 140 8.40 -22.98 0.52
N LEU A 141 7.67 -23.08 1.62
CA LEU A 141 7.71 -22.06 2.67
C LEU A 141 9.14 -21.91 3.20
N PHE A 142 9.64 -20.69 3.30
CA PHE A 142 11.03 -20.36 3.62
C PHE A 142 12.07 -20.96 2.66
N GLY A 143 11.68 -21.23 1.41
CA GLY A 143 12.62 -21.62 0.37
C GLY A 143 13.42 -20.44 -0.16
N GLN A 144 12.86 -19.22 -0.13
CA GLN A 144 13.54 -18.02 -0.62
C GLN A 144 13.16 -16.75 0.15
N LEU A 145 14.19 -15.97 0.49
CA LEU A 145 14.08 -14.58 0.94
C LEU A 145 14.60 -13.64 -0.14
N SER A 146 13.77 -12.69 -0.57
CA SER A 146 14.19 -11.60 -1.44
C SER A 146 14.58 -10.40 -0.60
N VAL A 147 15.79 -9.89 -0.79
CA VAL A 147 16.31 -8.72 -0.07
C VAL A 147 16.50 -7.53 -0.99
N ASP A 148 16.21 -6.35 -0.45
CA ASP A 148 16.35 -5.09 -1.15
C ASP A 148 16.39 -3.92 -0.16
N THR A 149 16.97 -2.79 -0.59
CA THR A 149 17.03 -1.58 0.22
C THR A 149 16.14 -0.49 -0.38
N LYS A 150 15.21 0.03 0.43
CA LYS A 150 14.39 1.17 0.06
C LYS A 150 15.03 2.46 0.55
N HIS A 151 15.16 3.41 -0.36
CA HIS A 151 15.51 4.79 -0.03
C HIS A 151 14.24 5.49 0.52
N LEU A 152 14.36 6.10 1.69
CA LEU A 152 13.24 6.81 2.34
C LEU A 152 13.32 8.31 2.14
N TYR A 153 14.49 8.83 1.86
CA TYR A 153 14.75 10.26 1.68
C TYR A 153 14.14 10.83 0.38
N ASP A 154 13.72 9.98 -0.54
CA ASP A 154 13.03 10.38 -1.78
C ASP A 154 11.49 10.43 -1.63
N ILE A 155 10.96 10.11 -0.44
CA ILE A 155 9.53 10.19 -0.13
C ILE A 155 9.18 11.62 0.31
N PRO A 156 8.41 12.38 -0.49
CA PRO A 156 8.18 13.81 -0.24
C PRO A 156 7.52 14.11 1.11
N TYR A 157 6.61 13.26 1.57
CA TYR A 157 5.90 13.44 2.83
C TYR A 157 6.76 13.11 4.06
N TYR A 158 7.66 12.14 3.91
CA TYR A 158 8.56 11.70 4.97
C TYR A 158 9.81 12.59 5.10
N TRP A 159 10.33 13.11 4.00
CA TRP A 159 11.61 13.84 3.96
C TRP A 159 11.72 15.00 4.97
N PRO A 160 10.73 15.92 5.10
CA PRO A 160 10.83 17.02 6.08
C PRO A 160 10.87 16.53 7.52
N GLN A 161 10.14 15.45 7.82
CA GLN A 161 10.09 14.85 9.15
C GLN A 161 11.42 14.14 9.47
N MET A 162 11.95 13.42 8.48
CA MET A 162 13.26 12.76 8.57
C MET A 162 14.36 13.76 8.91
N MET A 163 14.43 14.88 8.20
CA MET A 163 15.43 15.92 8.45
C MET A 163 15.27 16.58 9.82
N LYS A 164 14.04 16.88 10.24
CA LYS A 164 13.76 17.53 11.52
C LYS A 164 14.02 16.64 12.74
N LEU A 165 13.71 15.36 12.64
CA LEU A 165 13.69 14.44 13.80
C LEU A 165 14.87 13.45 13.79
N GLY A 166 15.74 13.49 12.78
CA GLY A 166 16.83 12.51 12.63
C GLY A 166 16.32 11.09 12.44
N LEU A 167 15.30 10.92 11.56
CA LEU A 167 14.72 9.61 11.27
C LEU A 167 15.58 8.86 10.23
N PRO A 168 15.45 7.51 10.16
CA PRO A 168 16.24 6.69 9.23
C PRO A 168 16.08 7.09 7.77
N LYS A 169 17.16 6.98 6.98
CA LYS A 169 17.18 7.27 5.55
C LYS A 169 16.94 6.05 4.67
N TYR A 170 17.21 4.85 5.20
CA TYR A 170 17.15 3.60 4.46
C TYR A 170 16.37 2.54 5.24
N GLN A 171 15.58 1.78 4.51
CA GLN A 171 14.92 0.58 5.01
C GLN A 171 15.49 -0.65 4.31
N TYR A 172 16.16 -1.49 5.05
CA TYR A 172 16.59 -2.82 4.61
C TYR A 172 15.45 -3.80 4.81
N THR A 173 15.14 -4.58 3.79
CA THR A 173 13.98 -5.46 3.76
C THR A 173 14.38 -6.86 3.36
N ALA A 174 14.01 -7.87 4.14
CA ALA A 174 14.04 -9.27 3.74
C ALA A 174 12.61 -9.80 3.72
N ARG A 175 12.17 -10.33 2.58
CA ARG A 175 10.81 -10.80 2.37
C ARG A 175 10.77 -12.24 1.94
N GLU A 176 10.06 -13.07 2.67
CA GLU A 176 9.76 -14.44 2.28
C GLU A 176 8.68 -14.46 1.18
N ILE A 177 8.92 -15.21 0.13
CA ILE A 177 8.14 -15.12 -1.12
C ILE A 177 6.77 -15.79 -1.01
N VAL A 178 6.69 -16.94 -0.33
CA VAL A 178 5.47 -17.76 -0.28
C VAL A 178 4.43 -17.16 0.66
N SER A 179 4.78 -16.88 1.90
CA SER A 179 3.86 -16.26 2.87
C SER A 179 3.75 -14.77 2.66
N GLY A 180 4.86 -14.13 2.32
CA GLY A 180 5.02 -12.69 2.24
C GLY A 180 5.31 -12.05 3.59
N ILE A 181 5.73 -12.83 4.60
CA ILE A 181 6.26 -12.27 5.84
C ILE A 181 7.49 -11.41 5.54
N THR A 182 7.61 -10.31 6.23
CA THR A 182 8.61 -9.29 5.94
C THR A 182 9.36 -8.94 7.21
N PHE A 183 10.69 -8.95 7.12
CA PHE A 183 11.64 -8.58 8.16
C PHE A 183 12.33 -7.30 7.74
N THR A 184 12.44 -6.32 8.64
CA THR A 184 12.99 -5.00 8.29
C THR A 184 14.00 -4.52 9.31
N GLY A 185 14.95 -3.73 8.81
CA GLY A 185 15.88 -2.93 9.59
C GLY A 185 15.99 -1.53 8.98
N TYR A 186 16.35 -0.55 9.78
CA TYR A 186 16.44 0.85 9.40
C TYR A 186 17.80 1.42 9.76
N ALA A 187 18.34 2.29 8.88
CA ALA A 187 19.63 2.91 9.08
C ALA A 187 19.71 4.32 8.44
N ASP A 188 20.72 5.08 8.85
CA ASP A 188 20.99 6.42 8.32
C ASP A 188 21.88 6.41 7.08
N GLU A 189 22.51 5.28 6.76
CA GLU A 189 23.41 5.10 5.62
C GLU A 189 23.17 3.77 4.89
N LEU A 190 23.61 3.73 3.63
CA LEU A 190 23.65 2.52 2.83
C LEU A 190 24.98 1.81 3.09
N SER A 191 24.95 0.64 3.74
CA SER A 191 26.14 -0.06 4.19
C SER A 191 26.01 -1.57 4.06
N LYS A 192 27.10 -2.23 3.67
CA LYS A 192 27.22 -3.70 3.68
C LYS A 192 27.14 -4.28 5.08
N THR A 193 27.68 -3.58 6.06
CA THR A 193 27.61 -3.99 7.44
C THR A 193 26.14 -4.12 7.88
N TYR A 194 25.28 -3.21 7.48
CA TYR A 194 23.88 -3.24 7.84
C TYR A 194 23.09 -4.33 7.08
N SER A 195 23.41 -4.58 5.82
CA SER A 195 22.79 -5.72 5.11
C SER A 195 23.18 -7.06 5.72
N CYS A 196 24.47 -7.21 6.08
CA CYS A 196 24.97 -8.39 6.78
C CYS A 196 24.33 -8.56 8.17
N LEU A 197 24.22 -7.49 8.94
CA LEU A 197 23.59 -7.51 10.26
C LEU A 197 22.12 -7.90 10.19
N LEU A 198 21.38 -7.38 9.19
CA LEU A 198 20.01 -7.81 8.95
C LEU A 198 19.94 -9.30 8.64
N ALA A 199 20.79 -9.81 7.73
CA ALA A 199 20.80 -11.22 7.36
C ALA A 199 21.10 -12.14 8.55
N GLU A 200 22.09 -11.79 9.37
CA GLU A 200 22.44 -12.52 10.59
C GLU A 200 21.24 -12.59 11.54
N ARG A 201 20.61 -11.45 11.83
CA ARG A 201 19.47 -11.38 12.74
C ARG A 201 18.24 -12.11 12.24
N VAL A 202 17.94 -12.00 10.94
CA VAL A 202 16.83 -12.73 10.32
C VAL A 202 17.10 -14.23 10.33
N SER A 203 18.32 -14.66 9.99
CA SER A 203 18.70 -16.09 10.06
C SER A 203 18.58 -16.64 11.46
N ALA A 204 19.07 -15.92 12.48
CA ALA A 204 18.93 -16.32 13.88
C ALA A 204 17.47 -16.40 14.31
N HIS A 205 16.64 -15.45 13.91
CA HIS A 205 15.19 -15.46 14.17
C HIS A 205 14.50 -16.67 13.53
N LEU A 206 14.83 -16.97 12.28
CA LEU A 206 14.27 -18.14 11.58
C LEU A 206 14.71 -19.46 12.21
N ALA A 207 16.01 -19.60 12.52
CA ALA A 207 16.54 -20.78 13.18
C ALA A 207 15.90 -21.02 14.55
N TRP A 208 15.70 -19.95 15.34
CA TRP A 208 14.99 -20.02 16.63
C TRP A 208 13.56 -20.53 16.49
N HIS A 209 12.91 -20.27 15.36
CA HIS A 209 11.56 -20.78 15.05
C HIS A 209 11.57 -22.15 14.34
N GLY A 210 12.70 -22.84 14.31
CA GLY A 210 12.82 -24.18 13.75
C GLY A 210 12.86 -24.21 12.22
N ILE A 211 13.17 -23.11 11.56
CA ILE A 211 13.35 -23.05 10.11
C ILE A 211 14.79 -23.48 9.77
N SER A 212 14.91 -24.50 8.92
CA SER A 212 16.20 -24.99 8.45
C SER A 212 16.81 -23.97 7.47
N LEU A 213 18.03 -23.52 7.75
CA LEU A 213 18.72 -22.53 6.95
C LEU A 213 19.39 -23.12 5.70
N ASP A 214 19.68 -24.42 5.69
CA ASP A 214 20.30 -25.15 4.56
C ASP A 214 19.40 -25.20 3.30
N LYS A 215 18.11 -24.99 3.45
CA LYS A 215 17.13 -24.94 2.37
C LYS A 215 16.71 -23.53 1.99
N LEU A 216 17.26 -22.55 2.66
CA LEU A 216 16.92 -21.14 2.48
C LEU A 216 17.87 -20.51 1.47
N GLU A 217 17.30 -19.88 0.45
CA GLU A 217 18.02 -19.12 -0.56
C GLU A 217 17.78 -17.62 -0.40
N TRP A 218 18.85 -16.85 -0.32
CA TRP A 218 18.78 -15.40 -0.31
C TRP A 218 18.97 -14.83 -1.70
N GLN A 219 18.02 -14.02 -2.15
CA GLN A 219 18.08 -13.36 -3.45
C GLN A 219 18.23 -11.86 -3.26
N SER A 220 19.29 -11.27 -3.83
CA SER A 220 19.49 -9.83 -3.87
C SER A 220 19.66 -9.32 -5.30
N ASP A 221 19.56 -8.01 -5.48
CA ASP A 221 20.09 -7.35 -6.67
C ASP A 221 21.61 -7.21 -6.59
N ASN A 222 22.17 -6.47 -7.57
CA ASN A 222 23.60 -6.15 -7.60
C ASN A 222 23.89 -4.80 -6.90
N GLY A 223 23.11 -4.43 -5.89
CA GLY A 223 23.34 -3.23 -5.07
C GLY A 223 24.67 -3.31 -4.34
N SER A 224 25.33 -2.16 -4.16
CA SER A 224 26.65 -2.09 -3.51
C SER A 224 26.67 -2.69 -2.10
N GLU A 225 25.55 -2.66 -1.41
CA GLU A 225 25.35 -3.22 -0.07
C GLU A 225 25.28 -4.74 -0.04
N PHE A 226 25.03 -5.39 -1.18
CA PHE A 226 24.93 -6.85 -1.30
C PHE A 226 26.12 -7.48 -2.04
N LEU A 227 27.03 -6.64 -2.59
CA LEU A 227 28.16 -7.15 -3.38
C LEU A 227 29.26 -7.73 -2.49
N GLU A 228 29.90 -8.78 -3.00
CA GLU A 228 31.15 -9.32 -2.50
C GLU A 228 32.32 -8.54 -3.12
N HIS A 229 33.11 -7.81 -2.33
CA HIS A 229 34.22 -7.00 -2.84
C HIS A 229 35.57 -7.67 -2.74
N GLN A 230 35.72 -8.60 -1.82
CA GLN A 230 36.91 -9.42 -1.63
C GLN A 230 36.46 -10.84 -1.46
N LYS A 231 37.25 -11.79 -1.90
CA LYS A 231 37.00 -13.20 -1.70
C LYS A 231 36.67 -13.46 -0.22
N ASP A 232 35.53 -14.08 0.06
CA ASP A 232 35.05 -14.44 1.38
C ASP A 232 34.69 -13.26 2.32
N ARG A 233 34.42 -12.05 1.78
CA ARG A 233 33.96 -10.90 2.57
C ARG A 233 32.76 -10.20 1.91
N GLY A 234 31.63 -10.21 2.56
CA GLY A 234 30.42 -9.53 2.10
C GLY A 234 29.15 -10.30 2.40
N PHE A 235 28.03 -9.81 1.89
CA PHE A 235 26.72 -10.39 2.12
C PHE A 235 26.62 -11.88 1.69
N PRO A 236 27.08 -12.28 0.47
CA PRO A 236 27.03 -13.68 0.07
C PRO A 236 27.85 -14.64 0.95
N SER A 237 29.04 -14.21 1.35
CA SER A 237 29.91 -15.02 2.22
C SER A 237 29.33 -15.20 3.60
N LEU A 238 28.74 -14.14 4.18
CA LEU A 238 28.05 -14.24 5.46
C LEU A 238 26.88 -15.20 5.35
N VAL A 239 26.02 -15.07 4.36
CA VAL A 239 24.84 -15.92 4.15
C VAL A 239 25.24 -17.40 4.07
N ARG A 240 26.32 -17.71 3.32
CA ARG A 240 26.85 -19.08 3.22
C ARG A 240 27.42 -19.57 4.58
N SER A 241 28.10 -18.70 5.32
CA SER A 241 28.60 -19.06 6.67
C SER A 241 27.47 -19.36 7.66
N LEU A 242 26.29 -18.78 7.46
CA LEU A 242 25.08 -19.06 8.23
C LEU A 242 24.35 -20.34 7.78
N GLY A 243 24.84 -21.02 6.77
CA GLY A 243 24.30 -22.28 6.25
C GLY A 243 23.23 -22.12 5.18
N SER A 244 23.07 -20.93 4.61
CA SER A 244 22.11 -20.65 3.53
C SER A 244 22.83 -20.39 2.21
N ASP A 245 22.13 -20.48 1.08
CA ASP A 245 22.64 -20.09 -0.22
C ASP A 245 22.27 -18.64 -0.60
N HIS A 246 23.06 -18.06 -1.51
CA HIS A 246 22.80 -16.74 -2.06
C HIS A 246 22.96 -16.72 -3.57
N HIS A 247 22.04 -16.01 -4.24
CA HIS A 247 22.16 -15.71 -5.66
C HIS A 247 21.79 -14.26 -5.97
N TYR A 248 22.45 -13.70 -7.00
CA TYR A 248 22.06 -12.40 -7.55
C TYR A 248 21.00 -12.56 -8.62
N ILE A 249 20.09 -11.60 -8.70
CA ILE A 249 19.20 -11.55 -9.86
C ILE A 249 20.01 -11.26 -11.13
N PRO A 250 19.63 -11.86 -12.27
CA PRO A 250 20.29 -11.55 -13.54
C PRO A 250 20.16 -10.06 -13.88
N VAL A 251 21.18 -9.48 -14.48
CA VAL A 251 21.19 -8.08 -14.92
C VAL A 251 19.98 -7.81 -15.81
N LYS A 252 19.25 -6.71 -15.53
CA LYS A 252 17.98 -6.31 -16.19
C LYS A 252 16.77 -7.20 -15.89
N ALA A 253 16.83 -8.15 -14.97
CA ALA A 253 15.71 -9.01 -14.59
C ALA A 253 14.88 -8.43 -13.43
N HIS A 254 14.50 -7.14 -13.51
CA HIS A 254 13.72 -6.43 -12.46
C HIS A 254 12.45 -7.16 -11.99
N THR A 255 11.88 -8.02 -12.82
CA THR A 255 10.68 -8.78 -12.44
C THR A 255 10.93 -9.81 -11.33
N TRP A 256 12.18 -10.20 -11.09
CA TRP A 256 12.55 -11.16 -10.06
C TRP A 256 12.44 -10.59 -8.65
N GLN A 257 12.61 -9.27 -8.49
CA GLN A 257 12.43 -8.57 -7.21
C GLN A 257 11.03 -7.95 -7.00
N SER A 258 10.09 -8.23 -7.89
CA SER A 258 8.75 -7.63 -7.85
C SER A 258 7.99 -7.80 -6.53
N ASP A 259 8.32 -8.80 -5.72
CA ASP A 259 7.70 -9.04 -4.42
C ASP A 259 8.18 -8.04 -3.38
N VAL A 260 9.49 -7.81 -3.26
CA VAL A 260 10.04 -6.83 -2.32
C VAL A 260 9.75 -5.39 -2.78
N GLU A 261 9.84 -5.11 -4.09
CA GLU A 261 9.41 -3.80 -4.64
C GLU A 261 7.95 -3.50 -4.33
N THR A 262 7.09 -4.53 -4.37
CA THR A 262 5.68 -4.38 -4.02
C THR A 262 5.51 -3.99 -2.56
N VAL A 263 6.28 -4.57 -1.64
CA VAL A 263 6.26 -4.18 -0.22
C VAL A 263 6.75 -2.76 -0.04
N HIS A 264 7.84 -2.38 -0.69
CA HIS A 264 8.37 -1.02 -0.62
C HIS A 264 7.33 0.02 -1.03
N ARG A 265 6.55 -0.25 -2.08
CA ARG A 265 5.45 0.63 -2.46
C ARG A 265 4.30 0.60 -1.47
N LEU A 266 3.98 -0.59 -0.89
CA LEU A 266 2.89 -0.69 0.07
C LEU A 266 3.20 0.07 1.36
N VAL A 267 4.41 -0.04 1.89
CA VAL A 267 4.79 0.70 3.09
C VAL A 267 4.84 2.22 2.84
N GLU A 268 5.25 2.62 1.63
CA GLU A 268 5.18 4.02 1.22
C GLU A 268 3.73 4.53 1.19
N ASP A 269 2.86 3.86 0.41
CA ASP A 269 1.44 4.23 0.25
C ASP A 269 0.64 4.19 1.58
N GLU A 270 0.96 3.25 2.48
CA GLU A 270 0.16 2.95 3.66
C GLU A 270 0.71 3.55 4.95
N PHE A 271 1.99 3.84 5.01
CA PHE A 271 2.66 4.36 6.20
C PHE A 271 3.40 5.68 5.95
N PHE A 272 4.46 5.70 5.14
CA PHE A 272 5.32 6.88 5.01
C PHE A 272 4.61 8.10 4.40
N ASP A 273 3.66 7.92 3.48
CA ASP A 273 2.85 8.99 2.87
C ASP A 273 1.70 9.46 3.77
N ARG A 274 1.57 8.94 5.00
CA ARG A 274 0.41 9.20 5.84
C ARG A 274 0.73 9.56 7.28
N GLU A 275 1.79 8.97 7.83
CA GLU A 275 2.11 9.14 9.24
C GLU A 275 2.88 10.44 9.49
N LEU A 276 2.49 11.12 10.55
CA LEU A 276 3.23 12.20 11.16
C LEU A 276 3.90 11.70 12.43
N PHE A 277 5.15 12.11 12.64
CA PHE A 277 5.94 11.69 13.79
C PHE A 277 6.23 12.88 14.69
N ASP A 278 6.00 12.70 15.99
CA ASP A 278 6.31 13.71 17.00
C ASP A 278 7.77 13.62 17.47
N SER A 279 8.36 12.41 17.38
CA SER A 279 9.73 12.14 17.80
C SER A 279 10.29 10.87 17.14
N LYS A 280 11.61 10.64 17.27
CA LYS A 280 12.25 9.38 16.85
C LYS A 280 11.65 8.17 17.60
N THR A 281 11.28 8.31 18.86
CA THR A 281 10.62 7.26 19.63
C THR A 281 9.21 6.97 19.10
N ASP A 282 8.46 7.99 18.70
CA ASP A 282 7.14 7.81 18.11
C ASP A 282 7.22 7.09 16.75
N PHE A 283 8.21 7.43 15.91
CA PHE A 283 8.50 6.70 14.69
C PHE A 283 8.70 5.19 14.96
N TRP A 284 9.55 4.83 15.93
CA TRP A 284 9.82 3.43 16.24
C TRP A 284 8.58 2.69 16.74
N LYS A 285 7.76 3.31 17.57
CA LYS A 285 6.47 2.74 17.99
C LYS A 285 5.54 2.49 16.81
N LYS A 286 5.32 3.50 15.97
CA LYS A 286 4.40 3.43 14.83
C LYS A 286 4.86 2.41 13.78
N ILE A 287 6.15 2.40 13.43
CA ILE A 287 6.67 1.46 12.43
C ILE A 287 6.63 0.02 12.92
N THR A 288 6.85 -0.22 14.22
CA THR A 288 6.71 -1.54 14.84
C THR A 288 5.26 -2.02 14.76
N ILE A 289 4.30 -1.17 15.11
CA ILE A 289 2.87 -1.49 15.01
C ILE A 289 2.47 -1.76 13.56
N TYR A 290 2.98 -0.97 12.61
CA TYR A 290 2.70 -1.19 11.19
C TYR A 290 3.18 -2.56 10.71
N TRP A 291 4.40 -2.98 11.07
CA TRP A 291 4.94 -4.27 10.64
C TRP A 291 4.25 -5.46 11.34
N TYR A 292 3.84 -5.31 12.59
CA TYR A 292 2.99 -6.31 13.25
C TYR A 292 1.64 -6.44 12.52
N TYR A 293 0.99 -5.32 12.24
CA TYR A 293 -0.22 -5.31 11.44
C TYR A 293 0.00 -5.96 10.07
N PHE A 294 1.09 -5.61 9.38
CA PHE A 294 1.41 -6.14 8.06
C PHE A 294 1.59 -7.65 8.05
N ASN A 295 2.31 -8.21 9.02
CA ASN A 295 2.63 -9.64 9.08
C ASN A 295 1.49 -10.48 9.69
N ILE A 296 0.72 -9.93 10.64
CA ILE A 296 -0.24 -10.70 11.45
C ILE A 296 -1.69 -10.48 10.97
N ALA A 297 -2.07 -9.24 10.64
CA ALA A 297 -3.47 -8.88 10.44
C ALA A 297 -3.81 -8.43 9.03
N ARG A 298 -2.85 -7.90 8.26
CA ARG A 298 -3.11 -7.35 6.93
C ARG A 298 -3.41 -8.43 5.89
N PRO A 299 -4.65 -8.50 5.32
CA PRO A 299 -4.97 -9.49 4.31
C PRO A 299 -4.27 -9.18 2.98
N ASN A 300 -3.66 -10.18 2.37
CA ASN A 300 -3.03 -10.05 1.07
C ASN A 300 -3.98 -10.50 -0.05
N ARG A 301 -4.50 -9.54 -0.82
CA ARG A 301 -5.44 -9.81 -1.90
C ARG A 301 -4.96 -10.86 -2.93
N HIS A 302 -3.64 -10.89 -3.18
CA HIS A 302 -3.04 -11.81 -4.15
C HIS A 302 -2.72 -13.19 -3.58
N LYS A 303 -2.90 -13.37 -2.27
CA LYS A 303 -2.70 -14.61 -1.54
C LYS A 303 -4.00 -15.04 -0.84
N GLU A 304 -5.09 -15.10 -1.60
CA GLU A 304 -6.42 -15.54 -1.14
C GLU A 304 -6.96 -14.74 0.06
N LYS A 305 -6.55 -13.46 0.18
CA LYS A 305 -6.87 -12.58 1.31
C LYS A 305 -6.31 -13.05 2.68
N LYS A 306 -5.42 -14.03 2.67
CA LYS A 306 -4.76 -14.51 3.88
C LYS A 306 -3.66 -13.54 4.32
N THR A 307 -3.41 -13.50 5.62
CA THR A 307 -2.25 -12.79 6.17
C THR A 307 -0.99 -13.63 6.02
N PRO A 308 0.21 -13.03 6.07
CA PRO A 308 1.46 -13.79 6.08
C PRO A 308 1.48 -14.87 7.17
N LEU A 309 1.07 -14.54 8.38
CA LEU A 309 1.01 -15.49 9.50
C LEU A 309 0.05 -16.65 9.23
N GLN A 310 -1.14 -16.39 8.68
CA GLN A 310 -2.10 -17.44 8.35
C GLN A 310 -1.52 -18.43 7.33
N ILE A 311 -0.82 -17.94 6.29
CA ILE A 311 -0.19 -18.80 5.29
C ILE A 311 0.90 -19.66 5.92
N ILE A 312 1.70 -19.11 6.83
CA ILE A 312 2.74 -19.87 7.53
C ILE A 312 2.12 -21.00 8.34
N LEU A 313 1.11 -20.71 9.16
CA LEU A 313 0.47 -21.68 10.04
C LEU A 313 -0.30 -22.78 9.27
N GLU A 314 -0.87 -22.45 8.11
CA GLU A 314 -1.52 -23.43 7.24
C GLU A 314 -0.52 -24.39 6.59
N LYS A 315 0.66 -23.90 6.21
CA LYS A 315 1.68 -24.71 5.54
C LYS A 315 2.55 -25.50 6.53
N ASN A 316 2.73 -24.98 7.74
CA ASN A 316 3.50 -25.63 8.80
C ASN A 316 2.95 -25.26 10.17
N THR A 317 2.17 -26.18 10.74
CA THR A 317 1.51 -26.00 12.04
C THR A 317 2.48 -26.06 13.24
N ALA A 318 3.71 -26.54 13.04
CA ALA A 318 4.73 -26.62 14.10
C ALA A 318 5.39 -25.27 14.37
N ILE A 319 5.27 -24.29 13.46
CA ILE A 319 5.86 -22.98 13.64
C ILE A 319 5.07 -22.16 14.65
N ILE A 320 5.78 -21.55 15.59
CA ILE A 320 5.17 -20.72 16.63
C ILE A 320 4.77 -19.35 16.05
N LYS A 321 3.61 -18.83 16.46
CA LYS A 321 3.05 -17.56 15.97
C LYS A 321 4.00 -16.35 16.13
N SER A 322 4.90 -16.39 17.09
CA SER A 322 5.90 -15.35 17.33
C SER A 322 6.86 -15.10 16.17
N ILE A 323 6.94 -15.99 15.19
CA ILE A 323 7.70 -15.74 13.95
C ILE A 323 7.27 -14.45 13.24
N ALA A 324 6.00 -14.08 13.36
CA ALA A 324 5.44 -12.88 12.76
C ALA A 324 5.61 -11.62 13.63
N THR A 325 6.13 -11.74 14.85
CA THR A 325 6.34 -10.62 15.77
C THR A 325 7.75 -10.04 15.66
N TRP A 326 8.29 -9.99 14.44
CA TRP A 326 9.55 -9.34 14.16
C TRP A 326 9.52 -7.86 14.52
N GLN A 327 10.40 -7.45 15.42
CA GLN A 327 10.59 -6.05 15.73
C GLN A 327 11.57 -5.42 14.72
N PRO A 328 11.19 -4.34 14.03
CA PRO A 328 12.10 -3.62 13.12
C PRO A 328 13.40 -3.23 13.83
N LEU A 329 14.53 -3.52 13.20
CA LEU A 329 15.85 -3.27 13.81
C LEU A 329 16.28 -1.81 13.61
N ASP A 330 16.72 -1.16 14.66
CA ASP A 330 17.59 0.01 14.58
C ASP A 330 19.03 -0.51 14.34
N LEU A 331 19.43 -0.57 13.06
CA LEU A 331 20.70 -1.22 12.69
C LEU A 331 21.94 -0.53 13.29
N PRO A 332 22.04 0.82 13.31
CA PRO A 332 23.12 1.51 14.02
C PRO A 332 23.19 1.15 15.52
N ARG A 333 22.05 1.18 16.18
CA ARG A 333 21.97 0.79 17.61
C ARG A 333 22.28 -0.68 17.81
N THR A 334 21.77 -1.55 16.95
CA THR A 334 22.06 -2.98 17.02
C THR A 334 23.54 -3.25 16.86
N LEU A 335 24.21 -2.58 15.89
CA LEU A 335 25.63 -2.70 15.67
C LEU A 335 26.43 -2.23 16.89
N SER A 336 26.04 -1.15 17.55
CA SER A 336 26.73 -0.64 18.73
C SER A 336 26.76 -1.60 19.91
N LEU A 337 25.83 -2.56 19.97
CA LEU A 337 25.81 -3.61 20.98
C LEU A 337 26.89 -4.69 20.73
N TYR A 338 27.40 -4.81 19.51
CA TYR A 338 28.47 -5.73 19.14
C TYR A 338 29.88 -5.13 19.26
N THR A 339 30.00 -3.81 19.34
CA THR A 339 31.28 -3.09 19.26
C THR A 339 32.04 -2.82 20.56
N PRO A 340 31.70 -3.31 21.77
CA PRO A 340 32.61 -3.15 22.90
C PRO A 340 33.97 -3.86 22.73
N ASN A 341 34.10 -4.81 21.78
CA ASN A 341 35.31 -5.61 21.57
C ASN A 341 35.90 -5.58 20.15
N TYR A 342 35.42 -4.73 19.26
CA TYR A 342 35.88 -4.69 17.88
C TYR A 342 36.62 -3.38 17.56
N TYR A 343 37.80 -3.20 18.15
CA TYR A 343 38.82 -2.37 17.52
C TYR A 343 39.69 -3.28 16.67
N PRO A 344 39.79 -3.08 15.34
CA PRO A 344 40.78 -3.78 14.54
C PRO A 344 42.15 -3.29 14.96
N THR A 345 42.86 -4.06 15.74
CA THR A 345 44.31 -3.91 15.86
C THR A 345 44.89 -4.08 14.45
N LYS A 346 45.65 -3.11 14.00
CA LYS A 346 46.39 -3.19 12.74
C LYS A 346 47.21 -4.47 12.73
N GLY A 347 46.86 -5.44 11.92
CA GLY A 347 47.56 -6.70 11.72
C GLY A 347 47.10 -7.83 12.62
N GLY A 348 46.18 -8.65 12.13
CA GLY A 348 45.80 -9.90 12.80
C GLY A 348 44.59 -10.54 12.12
N HIS A 349 44.82 -11.70 11.54
CA HIS A 349 43.78 -12.61 11.05
C HIS A 349 43.13 -13.23 12.25
N ASP A 350 41.90 -12.83 12.60
CA ASP A 350 41.02 -13.67 13.41
C ASP A 350 39.56 -13.26 13.18
N LEU A 351 38.79 -14.18 12.66
CA LEU A 351 37.32 -14.10 12.61
C LEU A 351 36.80 -14.24 14.05
N PRO A 352 35.77 -13.47 14.46
CA PRO A 352 35.20 -13.61 15.77
C PRO A 352 34.58 -15.00 15.93
N VAL A 353 35.08 -15.73 16.89
CA VAL A 353 34.46 -16.96 17.39
C VAL A 353 33.10 -16.59 17.99
N HIS A 354 32.04 -17.19 17.50
CA HIS A 354 30.70 -17.01 18.03
C HIS A 354 30.69 -17.18 19.56
N PRO A 355 30.20 -16.21 20.34
CA PRO A 355 29.81 -16.50 21.69
C PRO A 355 28.56 -17.40 21.62
N SER A 356 28.70 -18.63 22.16
CA SER A 356 27.57 -19.50 22.44
C SER A 356 26.58 -18.73 23.30
N VAL A 357 25.44 -18.37 22.73
CA VAL A 357 24.33 -17.75 23.46
C VAL A 357 23.77 -18.82 24.40
N GLN A 358 24.14 -18.78 25.65
CA GLN A 358 23.41 -19.46 26.72
C GLN A 358 22.05 -18.76 26.89
N PRO A 359 20.94 -19.46 27.05
CA PRO A 359 19.66 -18.87 27.34
C PRO A 359 19.66 -18.28 28.77
N GLY A 360 19.96 -16.99 28.85
CA GLY A 360 19.87 -16.19 30.08
C GLY A 360 18.43 -15.71 30.26
N SER A 361 17.81 -16.18 31.30
CA SER A 361 16.65 -15.64 31.97
C SER A 361 16.74 -14.13 32.10
N ASP A 362 15.82 -13.39 31.44
CA ASP A 362 15.24 -12.14 31.90
C ASP A 362 14.34 -11.58 30.77
N VAL A 363 13.16 -12.20 30.64
CA VAL A 363 12.01 -11.56 29.98
C VAL A 363 11.15 -11.01 31.12
N PRO A 364 10.90 -9.70 31.20
CA PRO A 364 9.91 -9.19 32.13
C PRO A 364 8.53 -9.63 31.65
N THR A 365 7.98 -10.60 32.34
CA THR A 365 6.57 -11.00 32.30
C THR A 365 5.74 -9.92 32.97
N SER A 366 5.35 -8.87 32.23
CA SER A 366 4.20 -8.04 32.60
C SER A 366 3.92 -7.02 31.51
N ALA A 367 2.90 -7.22 30.69
CA ALA A 367 1.94 -6.27 30.16
C ALA A 367 1.15 -6.85 29.00
N PHE A 368 0.29 -7.83 29.26
CA PHE A 368 -0.92 -7.99 28.46
C PHE A 368 -2.08 -7.44 29.30
N PRO A 369 -2.77 -6.39 28.88
CA PRO A 369 -4.03 -6.02 29.51
C PRO A 369 -5.06 -7.06 29.12
N SER A 370 -5.62 -7.71 30.14
CA SER A 370 -6.80 -8.56 30.06
C SER A 370 -7.94 -7.80 29.40
N THR A 371 -8.53 -8.40 28.36
CA THR A 371 -9.78 -7.97 27.74
C THR A 371 -10.91 -8.08 28.78
N HIS A 372 -11.27 -6.98 29.42
CA HIS A 372 -12.57 -6.83 30.05
C HIS A 372 -13.47 -6.08 29.09
N GLY A 373 -14.65 -6.71 28.88
CA GLY A 373 -15.70 -6.22 28.00
C GLY A 373 -16.16 -4.81 28.36
N CYS A 374 -16.30 -3.97 27.35
CA CYS A 374 -17.11 -2.78 27.38
C CYS A 374 -18.44 -3.10 26.73
N ALA A 375 -19.47 -3.25 27.56
CA ALA A 375 -20.86 -3.08 27.14
C ALA A 375 -21.07 -1.62 26.72
N VAL A 376 -21.79 -1.48 25.64
CA VAL A 376 -22.22 -0.20 25.05
C VAL A 376 -23.60 0.14 25.60
N PRO A 377 -23.93 1.40 25.91
CA PRO A 377 -25.27 1.90 25.75
C PRO A 377 -25.53 2.38 24.29
#